data_65ee1475d6b8619ba6d44acb62f9024e
#
_entry.id   65ee1475d6b8619ba6d44acb62f9024e
#
_cell.length_a   1.000
_cell.length_b   1.000
_cell.length_c   1.000
_cell.angle_alpha   90.00
_cell.angle_beta   90.00
_cell.angle_gamma   90.00
#
_symmetry.space_group_name_H-M   'P 1'
#
loop_
_entity.id
_entity.type
_entity.pdbx_description
1 polymer ?
#
loop_
_entity_poly.entity_id
_entity_poly.type
_entity_poly.pdbx_seq_one_letter_code
_entity_poly.pdbx_strand_id
1 'polypeptide(L)'
;MTVPSPRISERLSADFGPSAPSMLTTLERLEISQQVDPERIHAAILLASRGSQTLFEDALEHAQEDWRDLLDRTGLAAEDWRDVVDEGFGDNPPA
;
A
#
# COMPACT_ATOMS: atom_id res chain seq x y z
N MET A 1 0.51 -3.28 15.37
CA MET A 1 -0.63 -3.31 14.43
C MET A 1 -0.85 -1.91 13.89
N THR A 2 -0.93 -1.76 12.59
CA THR A 2 -1.03 -0.44 11.93
C THR A 2 -2.30 -0.35 11.12
N VAL A 3 -3.15 0.61 11.44
CA VAL A 3 -4.40 0.82 10.70
C VAL A 3 -4.10 1.56 9.40
N PRO A 4 -4.48 1.00 8.23
CA PRO A 4 -4.30 1.71 6.97
C PRO A 4 -5.08 3.02 6.95
N SER A 5 -4.53 4.02 6.26
CA SER A 5 -5.18 5.33 6.16
C SER A 5 -6.49 5.21 5.34
N PRO A 6 -7.40 6.19 5.47
CA PRO A 6 -8.63 6.18 4.66
C PRO A 6 -8.36 6.11 3.16
N ARG A 7 -7.33 6.78 2.68
CA ARG A 7 -6.93 6.77 1.27
C ARG A 7 -6.55 5.36 0.81
N ILE A 8 -5.80 4.63 1.63
CA ILE A 8 -5.43 3.24 1.34
C ILE A 8 -6.67 2.35 1.33
N SER A 9 -7.54 2.52 2.31
CA SER A 9 -8.78 1.74 2.42
C SER A 9 -9.68 1.94 1.21
N GLU A 10 -9.85 3.20 0.76
CA GLU A 10 -10.66 3.51 -0.40
C GLU A 10 -10.08 2.92 -1.68
N ARG A 11 -8.77 3.02 -1.86
CA ARG A 11 -8.09 2.46 -3.03
C ARG A 11 -8.24 0.94 -3.07
N LEU A 12 -8.09 0.32 -1.90
CA LEU A 12 -8.24 -1.14 -1.78
C LEU A 12 -9.66 -1.56 -2.17
N SER A 13 -10.67 -0.83 -1.73
CA SER A 13 -12.06 -1.11 -2.09
C SER A 13 -12.31 -0.93 -3.58
N ALA A 14 -11.71 0.09 -4.18
CA ALA A 14 -11.85 0.35 -5.61
C ALA A 14 -11.20 -0.76 -6.45
N ASP A 15 -10.05 -1.26 -6.03
CA ASP A 15 -9.27 -2.23 -6.79
C ASP A 15 -9.76 -3.67 -6.58
N PHE A 16 -10.25 -4.01 -5.39
CA PHE A 16 -10.53 -5.40 -5.01
C PHE A 16 -11.97 -5.66 -4.62
N GLY A 17 -12.79 -4.63 -4.48
CA GLY A 17 -14.22 -4.78 -4.20
C GLY A 17 -14.51 -5.64 -2.96
N PRO A 18 -15.27 -6.75 -3.12
CA PRO A 18 -15.67 -7.58 -1.96
C PRO A 18 -14.51 -8.19 -1.17
N SER A 19 -13.33 -8.31 -1.78
CA SER A 19 -12.15 -8.84 -1.10
C SER A 19 -11.45 -7.81 -0.22
N ALA A 20 -11.78 -6.53 -0.37
CA ALA A 20 -11.08 -5.44 0.31
C ALA A 20 -11.06 -5.57 1.84
N PRO A 21 -12.17 -5.92 2.53
CA PRO A 21 -12.14 -6.03 3.99
C PRO A 21 -11.12 -7.04 4.49
N SER A 22 -11.01 -8.18 3.83
CA SER A 22 -10.04 -9.22 4.19
C SER A 22 -8.60 -8.73 3.96
N MET A 23 -8.38 -8.06 2.84
CA MET A 23 -7.06 -7.52 2.49
C MET A 23 -6.66 -6.39 3.42
N LEU A 24 -7.61 -5.57 3.83
CA LEU A 24 -7.38 -4.51 4.80
C LEU A 24 -6.89 -5.07 6.13
N THR A 25 -7.52 -6.14 6.60
CA THR A 25 -7.09 -6.84 7.80
C THR A 25 -5.66 -7.36 7.67
N THR A 26 -5.32 -7.87 6.49
CA THR A 26 -3.96 -8.33 6.19
C THR A 26 -2.95 -7.20 6.31
N LEU A 27 -3.28 -6.02 5.77
CA LEU A 27 -2.42 -4.84 5.89
C LEU A 27 -2.26 -4.40 7.34
N GLU A 28 -3.33 -4.45 8.13
CA GLU A 28 -3.27 -4.09 9.55
C GLU A 28 -2.31 -5.00 10.31
N ARG A 29 -2.24 -6.26 9.95
CA ARG A 29 -1.40 -7.26 10.62
C ARG A 29 0.04 -7.26 10.12
N LEU A 30 0.31 -6.59 9.02
CA LEU A 30 1.65 -6.55 8.46
C LEU A 30 2.60 -5.82 9.43
N GLU A 31 3.70 -6.47 9.76
CA GLU A 31 4.73 -5.85 10.57
C GLU A 31 5.54 -4.89 9.71
N ILE A 32 5.58 -3.64 10.11
CA ILE A 32 6.26 -2.59 9.36
C ILE A 32 7.35 -1.99 10.25
N SER A 33 8.54 -1.78 9.66
CA SER A 33 9.64 -1.15 10.36
C SER A 33 9.25 0.23 10.89
N GLN A 34 9.70 0.56 12.10
CA GLN A 34 9.48 1.89 12.67
C GLN A 34 10.25 2.98 11.92
N GLN A 35 11.15 2.60 11.04
CA GLN A 35 11.96 3.52 10.24
C GLN A 35 11.21 4.07 9.03
N VAL A 36 10.02 3.57 8.75
CA VAL A 36 9.27 3.95 7.55
C VAL A 36 7.81 4.24 7.92
N ASP A 37 7.22 5.19 7.20
CA ASP A 37 5.80 5.51 7.37
C ASP A 37 4.94 4.34 6.87
N PRO A 38 4.01 3.84 7.70
CA PRO A 38 3.14 2.73 7.28
C PRO A 38 2.35 3.01 6.01
N GLU A 39 1.87 4.22 5.81
CA GLU A 39 1.14 4.57 4.58
C GLU A 39 2.02 4.36 3.35
N ARG A 40 3.31 4.67 3.46
CA ARG A 40 4.27 4.49 2.39
C ARG A 40 4.36 3.03 1.96
N ILE A 41 4.44 2.12 2.93
CA ILE A 41 4.49 0.68 2.65
C ILE A 41 3.16 0.18 2.10
N HIS A 42 2.04 0.58 2.68
CA HIS A 42 0.72 0.18 2.20
C HIS A 42 0.49 0.65 0.77
N ALA A 43 0.86 1.90 0.46
CA ALA A 43 0.75 2.44 -0.88
C ALA A 43 1.62 1.67 -1.88
N ALA A 44 2.84 1.31 -1.49
CA ALA A 44 3.73 0.53 -2.34
C ALA A 44 3.12 -0.82 -2.67
N ILE A 45 2.54 -1.49 -1.68
CA ILE A 45 1.88 -2.78 -1.88
C ILE A 45 0.73 -2.65 -2.88
N LEU A 46 -0.10 -1.62 -2.74
CA LEU A 46 -1.22 -1.41 -3.66
C LEU A 46 -0.77 -1.05 -5.07
N LEU A 47 0.24 -0.22 -5.21
CA LEU A 47 0.80 0.12 -6.52
C LEU A 47 1.39 -1.10 -7.20
N ALA A 48 2.07 -1.97 -6.47
CA ALA A 48 2.63 -3.20 -7.01
C ALA A 48 1.54 -4.21 -7.37
N SER A 49 0.41 -4.19 -6.66
CA SER A 49 -0.68 -5.15 -6.84
C SER A 49 -1.48 -4.93 -8.12
N ARG A 50 -1.68 -3.70 -8.53
CA ARG A 50 -2.44 -3.32 -9.74
C ARG A 50 -3.80 -4.01 -9.84
N GLY A 51 -4.50 -4.17 -8.73
CA GLY A 51 -5.80 -4.81 -8.70
C GLY A 51 -5.78 -6.34 -8.80
N SER A 52 -4.60 -6.96 -8.69
CA SER A 52 -4.45 -8.42 -8.74
C SER A 52 -4.15 -8.97 -7.35
N GLN A 53 -4.95 -9.94 -6.89
CA GLN A 53 -4.71 -10.57 -5.60
C GLN A 53 -3.37 -11.32 -5.55
N THR A 54 -2.99 -11.95 -6.64
CA THR A 54 -1.70 -12.65 -6.72
C THR A 54 -0.54 -11.66 -6.53
N LEU A 55 -0.60 -10.53 -7.22
CA LEU A 55 0.43 -9.50 -7.09
C LEU A 55 0.39 -8.86 -5.70
N PHE A 56 -0.80 -8.76 -5.08
CA PHE A 56 -0.93 -8.27 -3.72
C PHE A 56 -0.17 -9.17 -2.74
N GLU A 57 -0.37 -10.48 -2.86
CA GLU A 57 0.32 -11.45 -2.01
C GLU A 57 1.84 -11.40 -2.23
N ASP A 58 2.28 -11.30 -3.48
CA ASP A 58 3.70 -11.15 -3.80
C ASP A 58 4.27 -9.88 -3.19
N ALA A 59 3.53 -8.78 -3.25
CA ALA A 59 3.96 -7.51 -2.69
C ALA A 59 4.06 -7.56 -1.17
N LEU A 60 3.11 -8.24 -0.50
CA LEU A 60 3.17 -8.44 0.95
C LEU A 60 4.43 -9.19 1.35
N GLU A 61 4.73 -10.27 0.65
CA GLU A 61 5.92 -11.06 0.89
C GLU A 61 7.19 -10.24 0.66
N HIS A 62 7.21 -9.48 -0.42
CA HIS A 62 8.33 -8.61 -0.75
C HIS A 62 8.54 -7.54 0.34
N ALA A 63 7.45 -6.98 0.86
CA ALA A 63 7.52 -5.99 1.93
C ALA A 63 8.12 -6.58 3.21
N GLN A 64 7.87 -7.85 3.48
CA GLN A 64 8.43 -8.53 4.64
C GLN A 64 9.91 -8.88 4.44
N GLU A 65 10.30 -9.24 3.23
CA GLU A 65 11.68 -9.61 2.91
C GLU A 65 12.57 -8.40 2.74
N ASP A 66 12.12 -7.41 1.97
CA ASP A 66 12.91 -6.20 1.70
C ASP A 66 12.00 -5.04 1.30
N TRP A 67 11.46 -4.35 2.30
CA TRP A 67 10.55 -3.24 2.07
C TRP A 67 11.22 -2.08 1.32
N ARG A 68 12.53 -1.93 1.43
CA ARG A 68 13.26 -0.87 0.73
C ARG A 68 13.26 -1.11 -0.77
N ASP A 69 13.44 -2.36 -1.17
CA ASP A 69 13.41 -2.72 -2.58
C ASP A 69 12.00 -2.55 -3.15
N LEU A 70 10.98 -2.88 -2.37
CA LEU A 70 9.59 -2.66 -2.76
C LEU A 70 9.32 -1.18 -3.03
N LEU A 71 9.80 -0.30 -2.16
CA LEU A 71 9.65 1.15 -2.35
C LEU A 71 10.36 1.61 -3.62
N ASP A 72 11.55 1.10 -3.87
CA ASP A 72 12.31 1.44 -5.06
C ASP A 72 11.56 1.02 -6.34
N ARG A 73 11.00 -0.17 -6.35
CA ARG A 73 10.26 -0.69 -7.49
C ARG A 73 8.98 0.09 -7.79
N THR A 74 8.36 0.65 -6.76
CA THR A 74 7.08 1.37 -6.90
C THR A 74 7.26 2.88 -7.03
N GLY A 75 8.48 3.37 -6.98
CA GLY A 75 8.76 4.80 -7.07
C GLY A 75 8.54 5.56 -5.78
N LEU A 76 8.42 4.86 -4.65
CA LEU A 76 8.17 5.47 -3.35
C LEU A 76 9.41 5.55 -2.46
N ALA A 77 10.59 5.30 -3.02
CA ALA A 77 11.83 5.33 -2.25
C ALA A 77 12.35 6.75 -2.00
N ALA A 78 11.94 7.72 -2.81
CA ALA A 78 12.40 9.10 -2.73
C ALA A 78 11.62 9.91 -1.69
N GLU A 79 12.14 11.08 -1.31
CA GLU A 79 11.50 11.96 -0.34
C GLU A 79 10.15 12.50 -0.81
N ASP A 80 9.93 12.54 -2.12
CA ASP A 80 8.67 12.98 -2.72
C ASP A 80 7.61 11.88 -2.82
N TRP A 81 7.76 10.81 -2.07
CA TRP A 81 6.84 9.67 -2.12
C TRP A 81 5.38 10.06 -1.90
N ARG A 82 5.12 11.09 -1.09
CA ARG A 82 3.75 11.56 -0.87
C ARG A 82 3.14 12.11 -2.15
N ASP A 83 3.93 12.80 -2.96
CA ASP A 83 3.47 13.30 -4.26
C ASP A 83 3.15 12.14 -5.20
N VAL A 84 3.96 11.09 -5.19
CA VAL A 84 3.70 9.89 -6.00
C VAL A 84 2.42 9.20 -5.56
N VAL A 85 2.18 9.11 -4.25
CA VAL A 85 0.94 8.53 -3.72
C VAL A 85 -0.25 9.39 -4.13
N ASP A 86 -0.13 10.71 -4.02
CA ASP A 86 -1.20 11.63 -4.39
C ASP A 86 -1.56 11.48 -5.87
N GLU A 87 -0.58 11.34 -6.75
CA GLU A 87 -0.82 11.12 -8.17
C GLU A 87 -1.46 9.77 -8.44
N GLY A 88 -1.00 8.73 -7.74
CA GLY A 88 -1.49 7.37 -7.95
C GLY A 88 -2.88 7.11 -7.36
N PHE A 89 -3.19 7.73 -6.21
CA PHE A 89 -4.41 7.46 -5.46
C PHE A 89 -5.38 8.63 -5.43
N GLY A 90 -4.97 9.78 -5.97
CA GLY A 90 -5.72 11.02 -5.85
C GLY A 90 -5.43 11.69 -4.51
N ASP A 91 -5.34 13.02 -4.54
CA ASP A 91 -5.05 13.82 -3.35
C ASP A 91 -6.31 14.20 -2.58
N ASN A 92 -7.46 14.05 -3.21
CA ASN A 92 -8.74 14.33 -2.57
C ASN A 92 -9.57 13.06 -2.56
N PRO A 93 -9.96 12.56 -1.39
CA PRO A 93 -11.01 11.58 -1.38
C PRO A 93 -12.25 12.24 -2.02
N PRO A 94 -12.94 11.54 -2.90
CA PRO A 94 -14.14 12.10 -3.47
C PRO A 94 -15.08 12.47 -2.33
N ALA A 95 -15.53 13.67 -2.39
CA ALA A 95 -16.45 14.15 -1.39
C ALA A 95 -17.71 13.32 -1.39
#